data_948717eb2ba80ebae49f3f5a4b060281
#
_entry.id   948717eb2ba80ebae49f3f5a4b060281
#
_cell.length_a   1.000
_cell.length_b   1.000
_cell.length_c   1.000
_cell.angle_alpha   90.00
_cell.angle_beta   90.00
_cell.angle_gamma   90.00
#
_symmetry.space_group_name_H-M   'P 1'
#
loop_
_entity.id
_entity.type
_entity.pdbx_description
1 polymer ?
#
loop_
_entity_poly.entity_id
_entity_poly.type
_entity_poly.pdbx_seq_one_letter_code
_entity_poly.pdbx_strand_id
1 'polypeptide(L)'
;MKTFFITATGTGVGKTYVTAALASALSDQGRSVRVLKPVITGFNDKSPEDSDTAILLHSLGHPLTPDTIGACSPWRFLEPLSPDMAARREDRSIDFTALVDFCRDAQAGEEDVLLIEGIGGAMVPLDGQHTVLDWMAELGSPVLVVVGSYLGTLSHTLTTVTAMKTRRVDVAAVVVSESDESPVPLAETAETMARFLPGVEVAAVARNAGPAAVHAALGPMIDV
;
A
#
# COMPACT_ATOMS: atom_id res chain seq x y z
N MET A 1 9.25 -10.92 12.81
CA MET A 1 8.45 -9.81 12.26
C MET A 1 7.60 -10.30 11.09
N LYS A 2 6.31 -9.93 11.01
CA LYS A 2 5.47 -10.18 9.83
C LYS A 2 5.53 -8.94 8.93
N THR A 3 5.75 -9.13 7.64
CA THR A 3 5.80 -8.03 6.68
C THR A 3 4.68 -8.18 5.66
N PHE A 4 3.97 -7.09 5.39
CA PHE A 4 2.99 -7.01 4.31
C PHE A 4 3.33 -5.85 3.38
N PHE A 5 3.25 -6.09 2.08
CA PHE A 5 3.30 -5.04 1.08
C PHE A 5 1.88 -4.61 0.70
N ILE A 6 1.58 -3.33 0.73
CA ILE A 6 0.28 -2.79 0.37
C ILE A 6 0.37 -2.12 -1.00
N THR A 7 -0.27 -2.72 -1.99
CA THR A 7 -0.39 -2.16 -3.35
C THR A 7 -1.84 -1.84 -3.68
N ALA A 8 -2.10 -1.40 -4.90
CA ALA A 8 -3.46 -1.12 -5.38
C ALA A 8 -3.60 -1.36 -6.88
N THR A 9 -4.83 -1.26 -7.38
CA THR A 9 -5.13 -1.23 -8.82
C THR A 9 -4.89 0.15 -9.45
N GLY A 10 -4.70 1.20 -8.64
CA GLY A 10 -4.48 2.56 -9.11
C GLY A 10 -4.27 3.56 -7.96
N THR A 11 -4.28 4.84 -8.34
CA THR A 11 -4.17 5.95 -7.38
C THR A 11 -5.55 6.33 -6.84
N GLY A 12 -5.63 6.79 -5.58
CA GLY A 12 -6.87 7.30 -4.99
C GLY A 12 -7.90 6.25 -4.58
N VAL A 13 -7.55 4.95 -4.56
CA VAL A 13 -8.46 3.85 -4.18
C VAL A 13 -8.45 3.52 -2.68
N GLY A 14 -7.82 4.35 -1.85
CA GLY A 14 -7.85 4.19 -0.39
C GLY A 14 -6.68 3.43 0.21
N LYS A 15 -5.56 3.25 -0.52
CA LYS A 15 -4.35 2.56 -0.03
C LYS A 15 -3.88 3.07 1.33
N THR A 16 -3.56 4.36 1.40
CA THR A 16 -3.04 5.02 2.61
C THR A 16 -4.03 4.98 3.77
N TYR A 17 -5.33 5.12 3.47
CA TYR A 17 -6.38 4.96 4.47
C TYR A 17 -6.39 3.55 5.08
N VAL A 18 -6.36 2.50 4.26
CA VAL A 18 -6.33 1.11 4.73
C VAL A 18 -5.05 0.83 5.52
N THR A 19 -3.89 1.29 5.01
CA THR A 19 -2.59 1.10 5.68
C THR A 19 -2.56 1.77 7.06
N ALA A 20 -2.98 3.03 7.14
CA ALA A 20 -3.01 3.80 8.38
C ALA A 20 -3.98 3.21 9.41
N ALA A 21 -5.18 2.85 8.98
CA ALA A 21 -6.20 2.25 9.86
C ALA A 21 -5.74 0.88 10.40
N LEU A 22 -5.10 0.08 9.56
CA LEU A 22 -4.53 -1.20 9.96
C LEU A 22 -3.38 -1.01 10.96
N ALA A 23 -2.45 -0.08 10.68
CA ALA A 23 -1.33 0.24 11.56
C ALA A 23 -1.81 0.68 12.95
N SER A 24 -2.78 1.61 13.00
CA SER A 24 -3.39 2.09 14.24
C SER A 24 -4.03 0.93 15.02
N ALA A 25 -4.84 0.10 14.37
CA ALA A 25 -5.54 -0.99 15.03
C ALA A 25 -4.59 -2.05 15.61
N LEU A 26 -3.49 -2.37 14.91
CA LEU A 26 -2.47 -3.29 15.42
C LEU A 26 -1.70 -2.68 16.60
N SER A 27 -1.39 -1.39 16.54
CA SER A 27 -0.76 -0.66 17.63
C SER A 27 -1.66 -0.60 18.88
N ASP A 28 -2.96 -0.36 18.72
CA ASP A 28 -3.96 -0.36 19.80
C ASP A 28 -4.08 -1.72 20.49
N GLN A 29 -3.70 -2.80 19.81
CA GLN A 29 -3.63 -4.16 20.36
C GLN A 29 -2.30 -4.45 21.08
N GLY A 30 -1.41 -3.44 21.18
CA GLY A 30 -0.12 -3.57 21.86
C GLY A 30 0.98 -4.18 20.99
N ARG A 31 0.79 -4.30 19.68
CA ARG A 31 1.84 -4.76 18.75
C ARG A 31 2.76 -3.61 18.39
N SER A 32 4.06 -3.90 18.29
CA SER A 32 5.00 -2.96 17.70
C SER A 32 4.87 -2.96 16.19
N VAL A 33 4.50 -1.79 15.61
CA VAL A 33 4.23 -1.64 14.18
C VAL A 33 5.16 -0.60 13.58
N ARG A 34 5.76 -0.94 12.45
CA ARG A 34 6.49 0.00 11.59
C ARG A 34 5.75 0.18 10.27
N VAL A 35 5.68 1.43 9.81
CA VAL A 35 5.12 1.76 8.49
C VAL A 35 6.18 2.40 7.61
N LEU A 36 6.20 2.04 6.35
CA LEU A 36 7.06 2.65 5.32
C LEU A 36 6.22 3.06 4.12
N LYS A 37 6.55 4.23 3.59
CA LYS A 37 6.13 4.73 2.26
C LYS A 37 7.39 5.09 1.49
N PRO A 38 8.22 4.12 1.06
CA PRO A 38 9.59 4.41 0.60
C PRO A 38 9.64 5.41 -0.54
N VAL A 39 8.68 5.34 -1.48
CA VAL A 39 8.57 6.24 -2.62
C VAL A 39 7.26 7.03 -2.52
N ILE A 40 7.36 8.35 -2.60
CA ILE A 40 6.21 9.26 -2.65
C ILE A 40 6.43 10.36 -3.69
N THR A 41 5.39 10.69 -4.44
CA THR A 41 5.34 11.81 -5.40
C THR A 41 4.25 12.79 -5.00
N GLY A 42 4.34 14.05 -5.42
CA GLY A 42 3.48 15.12 -4.91
C GLY A 42 3.84 15.53 -3.48
N PHE A 43 5.06 15.27 -3.04
CA PHE A 43 5.50 15.57 -1.68
C PHE A 43 6.18 16.95 -1.63
N ASN A 44 5.73 17.79 -0.71
CA ASN A 44 6.31 19.10 -0.46
C ASN A 44 6.97 19.14 0.92
N ASP A 45 8.29 19.23 0.99
CA ASP A 45 9.04 19.32 2.25
C ASP A 45 8.66 20.55 3.11
N LYS A 46 8.05 21.59 2.50
CA LYS A 46 7.60 22.79 3.23
C LYS A 46 6.20 22.67 3.82
N SER A 47 5.41 21.70 3.38
CA SER A 47 4.06 21.41 3.85
C SER A 47 3.80 19.90 3.78
N PRO A 48 4.50 19.10 4.62
CA PRO A 48 4.40 17.63 4.58
C PRO A 48 3.10 17.09 5.20
N GLU A 49 2.30 17.93 5.85
CA GLU A 49 1.17 17.55 6.70
C GLU A 49 0.06 16.82 5.94
N ASP A 50 -0.13 17.16 4.66
CA ASP A 50 -1.18 16.56 3.81
C ASP A 50 -0.70 15.33 3.03
N SER A 51 0.52 14.84 3.32
CA SER A 51 1.10 13.72 2.59
C SER A 51 0.68 12.35 3.14
N ASP A 52 0.73 11.31 2.27
CA ASP A 52 0.58 9.91 2.70
C ASP A 52 1.53 9.59 3.86
N THR A 53 2.78 10.08 3.81
CA THR A 53 3.79 9.89 4.86
C THR A 53 3.32 10.44 6.21
N ALA A 54 2.73 11.64 6.22
CA ALA A 54 2.20 12.24 7.44
C ALA A 54 1.04 11.40 8.01
N ILE A 55 0.10 10.98 7.17
CA ILE A 55 -1.03 10.13 7.56
C ILE A 55 -0.52 8.83 8.22
N LEU A 56 0.46 8.18 7.60
CA LEU A 56 1.03 6.93 8.11
C LEU A 56 1.78 7.13 9.44
N LEU A 57 2.61 8.16 9.55
CA LEU A 57 3.33 8.45 10.80
C LEU A 57 2.37 8.81 11.94
N HIS A 58 1.35 9.65 11.67
CA HIS A 58 0.36 10.03 12.65
C HIS A 58 -0.50 8.85 13.12
N SER A 59 -0.75 7.85 12.27
CA SER A 59 -1.51 6.64 12.66
C SER A 59 -0.85 5.83 13.78
N LEU A 60 0.46 6.01 13.96
CA LEU A 60 1.26 5.39 15.03
C LEU A 60 1.70 6.40 16.11
N GLY A 61 1.17 7.64 16.09
CA GLY A 61 1.54 8.68 17.04
C GLY A 61 2.97 9.23 16.87
N HIS A 62 3.62 8.97 15.74
CA HIS A 62 4.94 9.50 15.46
C HIS A 62 4.89 10.98 15.08
N PRO A 63 5.85 11.81 15.56
CA PRO A 63 5.95 13.21 15.15
C PRO A 63 6.38 13.32 13.69
N LEU A 64 5.92 14.37 13.02
CA LEU A 64 6.33 14.68 11.66
C LEU A 64 7.59 15.55 11.68
N THR A 65 8.76 14.91 11.65
CA THR A 65 10.08 15.55 11.64
C THR A 65 10.87 15.14 10.41
N PRO A 66 11.92 15.89 10.01
CA PRO A 66 12.78 15.47 8.90
C PRO A 66 13.32 14.05 9.07
N ASP A 67 13.66 13.63 10.29
CA ASP A 67 14.20 12.30 10.57
C ASP A 67 13.13 11.21 10.39
N THR A 68 11.93 11.39 10.94
CA THR A 68 10.82 10.41 10.80
C THR A 68 10.33 10.34 9.36
N ILE A 69 10.24 11.47 8.67
CA ILE A 69 9.92 11.52 7.24
C ILE A 69 11.00 10.78 6.42
N GLY A 70 12.28 11.06 6.68
CA GLY A 70 13.39 10.41 5.98
C GLY A 70 13.44 8.90 6.21
N ALA A 71 13.14 8.45 7.44
CA ALA A 71 13.08 7.03 7.79
C ALA A 71 11.87 6.30 7.18
N CYS A 72 10.76 7.00 6.93
CA CYS A 72 9.56 6.44 6.30
C CYS A 72 9.61 6.53 4.77
N SER A 73 10.07 7.68 4.24
CA SER A 73 9.96 8.05 2.81
C SER A 73 11.26 8.67 2.29
N PRO A 74 12.31 7.88 2.06
CA PRO A 74 13.59 8.40 1.57
C PRO A 74 13.55 8.92 0.11
N TRP A 75 12.70 8.35 -0.77
CA TRP A 75 12.54 8.80 -2.15
C TRP A 75 11.30 9.68 -2.28
N ARG A 76 11.47 11.00 -2.15
CA ARG A 76 10.41 12.01 -2.23
C ARG A 76 10.60 12.87 -3.46
N PHE A 77 9.51 13.13 -4.18
CA PHE A 77 9.48 13.93 -5.40
C PHE A 77 8.31 14.93 -5.33
N LEU A 78 8.55 16.15 -5.80
CA LEU A 78 7.59 17.26 -5.72
C LEU A 78 6.39 17.06 -6.66
N GLU A 79 6.65 16.63 -7.91
CA GLU A 79 5.59 16.53 -8.90
C GLU A 79 4.70 15.30 -8.66
N PRO A 80 3.36 15.41 -8.70
CA PRO A 80 2.41 14.31 -8.51
C PRO A 80 2.28 13.44 -9.78
N LEU A 81 3.37 12.82 -10.17
CA LEU A 81 3.48 11.98 -11.37
C LEU A 81 3.88 10.55 -11.00
N SER A 82 4.00 9.66 -12.01
CA SER A 82 4.65 8.36 -11.78
C SER A 82 6.09 8.58 -11.30
N PRO A 83 6.62 7.72 -10.42
CA PRO A 83 7.95 7.90 -9.84
C PRO A 83 9.07 8.16 -10.84
N ASP A 84 9.10 7.41 -11.95
CA ASP A 84 10.07 7.57 -13.02
C ASP A 84 10.01 8.96 -13.69
N MET A 85 8.78 9.47 -13.88
CA MET A 85 8.57 10.80 -14.48
C MET A 85 8.90 11.92 -13.49
N ALA A 86 8.51 11.78 -12.23
CA ALA A 86 8.78 12.75 -11.18
C ALA A 86 10.30 12.88 -10.94
N ALA A 87 10.98 11.74 -10.81
CA ALA A 87 12.43 11.70 -10.62
C ALA A 87 13.19 12.36 -11.78
N ARG A 88 12.81 12.09 -13.04
CA ARG A 88 13.42 12.74 -14.21
C ARG A 88 13.26 14.25 -14.24
N ARG A 89 12.15 14.80 -13.72
CA ARG A 89 11.94 16.26 -13.64
C ARG A 89 12.82 16.95 -12.62
N GLU A 90 13.37 16.18 -11.69
CA GLU A 90 14.32 16.63 -10.68
C GLU A 90 15.75 16.22 -11.00
N ASP A 91 16.05 15.78 -12.24
CA ASP A 91 17.35 15.23 -12.66
C ASP A 91 17.85 14.12 -11.72
N ARG A 92 16.91 13.29 -11.21
CA ARG A 92 17.13 12.18 -10.28
C ARG A 92 16.65 10.87 -10.89
N SER A 93 17.04 9.78 -10.27
CA SER A 93 16.53 8.44 -10.56
C SER A 93 16.31 7.68 -9.25
N ILE A 94 15.40 6.71 -9.27
CA ILE A 94 15.29 5.75 -8.18
C ILE A 94 16.29 4.63 -8.48
N ASP A 95 17.20 4.40 -7.54
CA ASP A 95 18.02 3.18 -7.53
C ASP A 95 17.18 2.04 -7.00
N PHE A 96 16.77 1.14 -7.90
CA PHE A 96 15.90 0.03 -7.56
C PHE A 96 16.53 -0.93 -6.55
N THR A 97 17.84 -1.17 -6.64
CA THR A 97 18.57 -2.02 -5.68
C THR A 97 18.55 -1.38 -4.30
N ALA A 98 18.88 -0.09 -4.21
CA ALA A 98 18.84 0.63 -2.93
C ALA A 98 17.43 0.68 -2.33
N LEU A 99 16.37 0.78 -3.16
CA LEU A 99 14.97 0.73 -2.72
C LEU A 99 14.62 -0.64 -2.10
N VAL A 100 15.03 -1.72 -2.76
CA VAL A 100 14.81 -3.09 -2.27
C VAL A 100 15.60 -3.33 -0.98
N ASP A 101 16.87 -2.93 -0.93
CA ASP A 101 17.72 -3.11 0.24
C ASP A 101 17.20 -2.33 1.45
N PHE A 102 16.75 -1.08 1.25
CA PHE A 102 16.10 -0.30 2.32
C PHE A 102 14.91 -1.04 2.95
N CYS A 103 14.08 -1.68 2.13
CA CYS A 103 12.95 -2.46 2.65
C CYS A 103 13.39 -3.77 3.31
N ARG A 104 14.41 -4.44 2.78
CA ARG A 104 14.98 -5.66 3.37
C ARG A 104 15.63 -5.38 4.73
N ASP A 105 16.33 -4.26 4.86
CA ASP A 105 16.88 -3.83 6.16
C ASP A 105 15.77 -3.60 7.18
N ALA A 106 14.67 -3.00 6.75
CA ALA A 106 13.49 -2.85 7.60
C ALA A 106 12.84 -4.19 7.97
N GLN A 107 12.83 -5.18 7.06
CA GLN A 107 12.32 -6.54 7.33
C GLN A 107 13.17 -7.31 8.35
N ALA A 108 14.41 -6.91 8.57
CA ALA A 108 15.29 -7.46 9.60
C ALA A 108 15.12 -6.80 10.98
N GLY A 109 14.20 -5.85 11.13
CA GLY A 109 13.88 -5.14 12.38
C GLY A 109 13.26 -6.03 13.46
N GLU A 110 13.04 -5.45 14.63
CA GLU A 110 12.54 -6.14 15.83
C GLU A 110 11.02 -5.93 16.03
N GLU A 111 10.37 -5.15 15.18
CA GLU A 111 8.93 -4.89 15.26
C GLU A 111 8.12 -6.16 14.99
N ASP A 112 6.91 -6.25 15.56
CA ASP A 112 6.01 -7.38 15.31
C ASP A 112 5.49 -7.38 13.87
N VAL A 113 5.20 -6.17 13.33
CA VAL A 113 4.61 -5.98 12.00
C VAL A 113 5.28 -4.83 11.25
N LEU A 114 5.63 -5.09 10.00
CA LEU A 114 6.05 -4.07 9.03
C LEU A 114 5.02 -3.95 7.91
N LEU A 115 4.52 -2.75 7.68
CA LEU A 115 3.65 -2.41 6.55
C LEU A 115 4.43 -1.55 5.56
N ILE A 116 4.61 -2.02 4.33
CA ILE A 116 5.28 -1.28 3.25
C ILE A 116 4.24 -0.83 2.25
N GLU A 117 3.96 0.45 2.19
CA GLU A 117 3.02 0.99 1.20
C GLU A 117 3.72 1.36 -0.10
N GLY A 118 3.28 0.73 -1.19
CA GLY A 118 3.70 1.06 -2.55
C GLY A 118 3.12 2.39 -3.05
N ILE A 119 3.36 2.71 -4.32
CA ILE A 119 2.89 3.94 -4.96
C ILE A 119 2.05 3.62 -6.19
N GLY A 120 0.93 4.33 -6.36
CA GLY A 120 0.01 4.11 -7.48
C GLY A 120 -0.52 2.69 -7.55
N GLY A 121 -0.58 2.11 -8.73
CA GLY A 121 -0.97 0.72 -8.96
C GLY A 121 0.23 -0.21 -9.15
N ALA A 122 -0.03 -1.54 -9.16
CA ALA A 122 1.02 -2.56 -9.24
C ALA A 122 1.96 -2.42 -10.47
N MET A 123 1.50 -1.87 -11.56
CA MET A 123 2.29 -1.71 -12.79
C MET A 123 2.87 -0.31 -12.98
N VAL A 124 2.87 0.54 -11.94
CA VAL A 124 3.48 1.89 -12.02
C VAL A 124 4.99 1.77 -12.18
N PRO A 125 5.59 2.47 -13.17
CA PRO A 125 7.04 2.52 -13.35
C PRO A 125 7.75 3.24 -12.19
N LEU A 126 8.79 2.60 -11.67
CA LEU A 126 9.69 3.20 -10.66
C LEU A 126 10.89 3.86 -11.33
N ASP A 127 11.40 3.23 -12.36
CA ASP A 127 12.53 3.70 -13.17
C ASP A 127 12.33 3.28 -14.65
N GLY A 128 13.42 3.28 -15.46
CA GLY A 128 13.36 2.90 -16.89
C GLY A 128 13.15 1.41 -17.16
N GLN A 129 13.16 0.54 -16.15
CA GLN A 129 13.13 -0.92 -16.30
C GLN A 129 12.20 -1.62 -15.29
N HIS A 130 11.97 -1.05 -14.12
CA HIS A 130 11.26 -1.69 -13.02
C HIS A 130 9.93 -1.01 -12.72
N THR A 131 8.97 -1.84 -12.33
CA THR A 131 7.65 -1.43 -11.85
C THR A 131 7.48 -1.76 -10.36
N VAL A 132 6.39 -1.30 -9.76
CA VAL A 132 6.01 -1.72 -8.40
C VAL A 132 5.84 -3.23 -8.30
N LEU A 133 5.42 -3.90 -9.39
CA LEU A 133 5.31 -5.36 -9.43
C LEU A 133 6.68 -6.05 -9.30
N ASP A 134 7.72 -5.50 -9.94
CA ASP A 134 9.09 -6.00 -9.80
C ASP A 134 9.58 -5.84 -8.35
N TRP A 135 9.26 -4.71 -7.73
CA TRP A 135 9.59 -4.45 -6.34
C TRP A 135 8.93 -5.45 -5.39
N MET A 136 7.62 -5.72 -5.55
CA MET A 136 6.92 -6.74 -4.76
C MET A 136 7.53 -8.14 -4.94
N ALA A 137 7.87 -8.50 -6.18
CA ALA A 137 8.47 -9.80 -6.49
C ALA A 137 9.85 -9.97 -5.84
N GLU A 138 10.68 -8.90 -5.81
CA GLU A 138 11.99 -8.91 -5.16
C GLU A 138 11.92 -8.98 -3.64
N LEU A 139 10.91 -8.36 -3.02
CA LEU A 139 10.74 -8.42 -1.56
C LEU A 139 10.18 -9.75 -1.08
N GLY A 140 9.36 -10.42 -1.90
CA GLY A 140 8.77 -11.72 -1.57
C GLY A 140 7.80 -11.70 -0.38
N SER A 141 7.35 -10.53 0.07
CA SER A 141 6.38 -10.41 1.15
C SER A 141 4.96 -10.65 0.65
N PRO A 142 4.05 -11.21 1.49
CA PRO A 142 2.62 -11.24 1.21
C PRO A 142 2.08 -9.84 0.88
N VAL A 143 1.18 -9.77 -0.11
CA VAL A 143 0.66 -8.50 -0.63
C VAL A 143 -0.82 -8.36 -0.35
N LEU A 144 -1.20 -7.20 0.21
CA LEU A 144 -2.58 -6.74 0.29
C LEU A 144 -2.85 -5.81 -0.91
N VAL A 145 -3.83 -6.16 -1.74
CA VAL A 145 -4.20 -5.38 -2.93
C VAL A 145 -5.43 -4.54 -2.63
N VAL A 146 -5.27 -3.25 -2.41
CA VAL A 146 -6.37 -2.32 -2.18
C VAL A 146 -6.99 -1.92 -3.51
N VAL A 147 -8.31 -2.06 -3.60
CA VAL A 147 -9.09 -1.76 -4.79
C VAL A 147 -10.32 -0.92 -4.42
N GLY A 148 -10.83 -0.12 -5.34
CA GLY A 148 -12.08 0.61 -5.10
C GLY A 148 -13.32 -0.22 -5.45
N SER A 149 -14.52 0.36 -5.23
CA SER A 149 -15.81 -0.19 -5.64
C SER A 149 -16.45 0.54 -6.84
N TYR A 150 -15.66 1.32 -7.57
CA TYR A 150 -16.08 2.10 -8.74
C TYR A 150 -16.35 1.23 -9.98
N LEU A 151 -17.05 1.78 -10.97
CA LEU A 151 -17.32 1.08 -12.25
C LEU A 151 -16.00 0.78 -12.99
N GLY A 152 -15.75 -0.49 -13.30
CA GLY A 152 -14.51 -0.98 -13.95
C GLY A 152 -13.54 -1.66 -12.96
N THR A 153 -13.75 -1.54 -11.64
CA THR A 153 -12.87 -2.10 -10.62
C THR A 153 -12.65 -3.61 -10.77
N LEU A 154 -13.69 -4.37 -11.17
CA LEU A 154 -13.58 -5.82 -11.38
C LEU A 154 -12.51 -6.15 -12.42
N SER A 155 -12.57 -5.49 -13.59
CA SER A 155 -11.57 -5.67 -14.66
C SER A 155 -10.17 -5.30 -14.20
N HIS A 156 -10.02 -4.13 -13.54
CA HIS A 156 -8.73 -3.68 -13.03
C HIS A 156 -8.16 -4.63 -11.99
N THR A 157 -8.98 -5.12 -11.07
CA THR A 157 -8.57 -6.05 -10.02
C THR A 157 -8.12 -7.39 -10.60
N LEU A 158 -8.94 -8.01 -11.47
CA LEU A 158 -8.61 -9.30 -12.05
C LEU A 158 -7.34 -9.23 -12.92
N THR A 159 -7.16 -8.17 -13.68
CA THR A 159 -5.95 -7.94 -14.48
C THR A 159 -4.72 -7.78 -13.56
N THR A 160 -4.83 -6.97 -12.50
CA THR A 160 -3.75 -6.75 -11.55
C THR A 160 -3.33 -8.05 -10.85
N VAL A 161 -4.30 -8.80 -10.31
CA VAL A 161 -4.01 -10.07 -9.62
C VAL A 161 -3.45 -11.10 -10.60
N THR A 162 -3.91 -11.13 -11.85
CA THR A 162 -3.35 -12.00 -12.89
C THR A 162 -1.88 -11.65 -13.16
N ALA A 163 -1.55 -10.37 -13.32
CA ALA A 163 -0.17 -9.92 -13.51
C ALA A 163 0.70 -10.31 -12.31
N MET A 164 0.22 -10.14 -11.07
CA MET A 164 0.94 -10.53 -9.87
C MET A 164 1.21 -12.03 -9.80
N LYS A 165 0.21 -12.86 -10.13
CA LYS A 165 0.36 -14.33 -10.19
C LYS A 165 1.42 -14.78 -11.23
N THR A 166 1.51 -14.09 -12.39
CA THR A 166 2.55 -14.42 -13.40
C THR A 166 3.97 -14.17 -12.90
N ARG A 167 4.14 -13.24 -11.95
CA ARG A 167 5.41 -12.94 -11.29
C ARG A 167 5.58 -13.67 -9.94
N ARG A 168 4.68 -14.62 -9.64
CA ARG A 168 4.67 -15.42 -8.40
C ARG A 168 4.63 -14.57 -7.13
N VAL A 169 4.02 -13.40 -7.20
CA VAL A 169 3.75 -12.57 -6.03
C VAL A 169 2.62 -13.21 -5.22
N ASP A 170 2.84 -13.38 -3.93
CA ASP A 170 1.85 -13.90 -2.99
C ASP A 170 0.80 -12.83 -2.69
N VAL A 171 -0.42 -13.03 -3.20
CA VAL A 171 -1.56 -12.16 -2.94
C VAL A 171 -2.31 -12.69 -1.73
N ALA A 172 -2.02 -12.15 -0.56
CA ALA A 172 -2.63 -12.55 0.70
C ALA A 172 -4.12 -12.18 0.75
N ALA A 173 -4.48 -10.98 0.27
CA ALA A 173 -5.86 -10.55 0.18
C ALA A 173 -6.08 -9.43 -0.86
N VAL A 174 -7.33 -9.32 -1.32
CA VAL A 174 -7.88 -8.15 -2.00
C VAL A 174 -8.77 -7.40 -1.02
N VAL A 175 -8.53 -6.10 -0.84
CA VAL A 175 -9.26 -5.23 0.07
C VAL A 175 -10.10 -4.25 -0.74
N VAL A 176 -11.41 -4.46 -0.78
CA VAL A 176 -12.34 -3.57 -1.47
C VAL A 176 -12.66 -2.39 -0.56
N SER A 177 -12.01 -1.26 -0.81
CA SER A 177 -12.29 0.01 -0.13
C SER A 177 -13.42 0.74 -0.85
N GLU A 178 -14.47 1.10 -0.11
CA GLU A 178 -15.65 1.73 -0.71
C GLU A 178 -15.30 3.08 -1.33
N SER A 179 -15.61 3.22 -2.63
CA SER A 179 -15.43 4.46 -3.39
C SER A 179 -16.57 5.47 -3.12
N ASP A 180 -16.33 6.77 -3.37
CA ASP A 180 -17.36 7.81 -3.30
C ASP A 180 -18.55 7.48 -4.19
N GLU A 181 -18.24 7.06 -5.42
CA GLU A 181 -19.23 6.67 -6.42
C GLU A 181 -19.17 5.15 -6.64
N SER A 182 -19.96 4.43 -5.87
CA SER A 182 -20.12 2.99 -6.03
C SER A 182 -21.44 2.70 -6.77
N PRO A 183 -21.40 2.02 -7.93
CA PRO A 183 -22.61 1.74 -8.70
C PRO A 183 -23.52 0.69 -8.07
N VAL A 184 -22.97 -0.13 -7.17
CA VAL A 184 -23.66 -1.20 -6.46
C VAL A 184 -23.21 -1.24 -4.98
N PRO A 185 -23.96 -1.92 -4.09
CA PRO A 185 -23.52 -2.13 -2.72
C PRO A 185 -22.11 -2.74 -2.64
N LEU A 186 -21.30 -2.31 -1.69
CA LEU A 186 -19.93 -2.77 -1.47
C LEU A 186 -19.82 -4.31 -1.40
N ALA A 187 -20.75 -4.95 -0.69
CA ALA A 187 -20.80 -6.41 -0.55
C ALA A 187 -20.94 -7.13 -1.89
N GLU A 188 -21.77 -6.61 -2.81
CA GLU A 188 -21.96 -7.20 -4.14
C GLU A 188 -20.67 -7.14 -4.99
N THR A 189 -19.93 -6.05 -4.87
CA THR A 189 -18.60 -5.92 -5.50
C THR A 189 -17.63 -6.96 -4.93
N ALA A 190 -17.55 -7.09 -3.61
CA ALA A 190 -16.65 -8.03 -2.95
C ALA A 190 -17.01 -9.50 -3.26
N GLU A 191 -18.28 -9.85 -3.20
CA GLU A 191 -18.77 -11.20 -3.56
C GLU A 191 -18.45 -11.57 -5.00
N THR A 192 -18.61 -10.59 -5.90
CA THR A 192 -18.27 -10.81 -7.32
C THR A 192 -16.78 -11.04 -7.49
N MET A 193 -15.93 -10.25 -6.83
CA MET A 193 -14.47 -10.45 -6.87
C MET A 193 -14.08 -11.84 -6.33
N ALA A 194 -14.64 -12.24 -5.19
CA ALA A 194 -14.34 -13.53 -4.56
C ALA A 194 -14.65 -14.72 -5.50
N ARG A 195 -15.72 -14.64 -6.29
CA ARG A 195 -16.06 -15.68 -7.27
C ARG A 195 -15.00 -15.85 -8.37
N PHE A 196 -14.32 -14.77 -8.77
CA PHE A 196 -13.31 -14.78 -9.83
C PHE A 196 -11.87 -14.89 -9.32
N LEU A 197 -11.68 -14.87 -8.00
CA LEU A 197 -10.37 -14.95 -7.33
C LEU A 197 -10.30 -16.16 -6.37
N PRO A 198 -10.52 -17.39 -6.86
CA PRO A 198 -10.48 -18.55 -5.98
C PRO A 198 -9.12 -18.66 -5.29
N GLY A 199 -9.15 -18.89 -3.97
CA GLY A 199 -7.95 -19.00 -3.12
C GLY A 199 -7.30 -17.66 -2.75
N VAL A 200 -7.94 -16.54 -3.05
CA VAL A 200 -7.56 -15.21 -2.55
C VAL A 200 -8.68 -14.70 -1.67
N GLU A 201 -8.35 -14.32 -0.45
CA GLU A 201 -9.31 -13.71 0.46
C GLU A 201 -9.74 -12.33 -0.05
N VAL A 202 -11.03 -12.01 0.10
CA VAL A 202 -11.59 -10.72 -0.30
C VAL A 202 -12.30 -10.08 0.89
N ALA A 203 -11.73 -8.98 1.38
CA ALA A 203 -12.30 -8.19 2.45
C ALA A 203 -12.98 -6.92 1.90
N ALA A 204 -14.05 -6.49 2.56
CA ALA A 204 -14.74 -5.25 2.26
C ALA A 204 -14.55 -4.25 3.40
N VAL A 205 -14.14 -3.03 3.06
CA VAL A 205 -13.93 -1.92 3.99
C VAL A 205 -14.85 -0.78 3.59
N ALA A 206 -15.85 -0.52 4.43
CA ALA A 206 -16.79 0.57 4.20
C ALA A 206 -16.07 1.93 4.27
N ARG A 207 -16.61 2.94 3.56
CA ARG A 207 -16.10 4.29 3.61
C ARG A 207 -16.14 4.85 5.03
N ASN A 208 -15.05 5.50 5.44
CA ASN A 208 -14.88 6.04 6.80
C ASN A 208 -14.95 4.96 7.92
N ALA A 209 -14.74 3.70 7.60
CA ALA A 209 -14.61 2.66 8.60
C ALA A 209 -13.42 2.96 9.52
N GLY A 210 -13.62 2.97 10.83
CA GLY A 210 -12.53 3.20 11.79
C GLY A 210 -11.52 2.04 11.83
N PRO A 211 -10.36 2.22 12.51
CA PRO A 211 -9.30 1.22 12.60
C PRO A 211 -9.78 -0.16 13.04
N ALA A 212 -10.65 -0.23 14.05
CA ALA A 212 -11.20 -1.49 14.54
C ALA A 212 -12.01 -2.27 13.48
N ALA A 213 -12.76 -1.56 12.62
CA ALA A 213 -13.53 -2.19 11.56
C ALA A 213 -12.61 -2.68 10.42
N VAL A 214 -11.56 -1.92 10.09
CA VAL A 214 -10.55 -2.35 9.11
C VAL A 214 -9.82 -3.59 9.62
N HIS A 215 -9.43 -3.60 10.90
CA HIS A 215 -8.81 -4.79 11.51
C HIS A 215 -9.76 -5.98 11.53
N ALA A 216 -11.04 -5.79 11.87
CA ALA A 216 -12.01 -6.89 11.87
C ALA A 216 -12.16 -7.53 10.47
N ALA A 217 -12.03 -6.72 9.40
CA ALA A 217 -12.07 -7.20 8.04
C ALA A 217 -10.77 -7.91 7.60
N LEU A 218 -9.60 -7.52 8.12
CA LEU A 218 -8.28 -7.98 7.68
C LEU A 218 -7.57 -8.90 8.68
N GLY A 219 -7.97 -8.90 9.95
CA GLY A 219 -7.32 -9.64 11.03
C GLY A 219 -7.11 -11.12 10.72
N PRO A 220 -8.12 -11.87 10.21
CA PRO A 220 -7.94 -13.27 9.85
C PRO A 220 -6.79 -13.54 8.83
N MET A 221 -6.40 -12.51 8.05
CA MET A 221 -5.35 -12.61 7.03
C MET A 221 -3.98 -12.17 7.56
N ILE A 222 -3.97 -11.41 8.65
CA ILE A 222 -2.77 -10.77 9.21
C ILE A 222 -2.30 -11.48 10.48
N ASP A 223 -3.22 -12.07 11.24
CA ASP A 223 -2.93 -12.73 12.52
C ASP A 223 -2.47 -14.20 12.38
N VAL A 224 -2.40 -14.72 11.12
CA VAL A 224 -1.94 -16.10 10.83
C VAL A 224 -0.46 -16.31 11.08
#